data_94491cb2f78f6ac431a961721dc135f4
#
_entry.id   94491cb2f78f6ac431a961721dc135f4
#
_cell.length_a   1.000
_cell.length_b   1.000
_cell.length_c   1.000
_cell.angle_alpha   90.00
_cell.angle_beta   90.00
_cell.angle_gamma   90.00
#
_symmetry.space_group_name_H-M   'P 1'
#
loop_
_entity.id
_entity.type
_entity.pdbx_description
1 polymer ?
#
loop_
_entity_poly.entity_id
_entity_poly.type
_entity_poly.pdbx_seq_one_letter_code
_entity_poly.pdbx_strand_id
1 'polypeptide(L)'
;PRHADAFHVFYRIPADREIPMSEGRPCFWQRLSKTQERYDFVLMPQQAVETDFKLVCIADPQVQKDTDLARFKEESVPDIRAHVSTLEGPVYGITLGDIIFNEKAKDVTNQMMPPIALAMRESEIGLKLFQVMGNHDNCMTPTVTDESSNFDLAGRRNFEYKFGPCDYSFDRGNAHIVAMDDVLLTDEKHNPSDYEGGFTDAQVEWLRQDLSLVPKEKLVIFCVHIPLRNATSFNRETVRNLLKEFDNVHIMAGHTHYAQNYIDGDVYEHIHGAVCGAWWKSTINVDGTPNGYGVYDISGSKIENWYYKPTRLSKDFQIRMYRGETTFAGGYKFTYTASDEIVANIWNSDDRNWKVEVYENGNKTGEMTREKSLDAWGAGYHVGVLSANPDSHGKTTYDHFYHYKLKDAKAAVEIRATDCFGKVYTQNVFTTAAETDYPMVDNYPAVAE
;
A
#
# COMPACT_ATOMS: atom_id res chain seq x y z
N PRO A 1 -20.91 24.47 18.12
CA PRO A 1 -19.90 24.40 19.17
C PRO A 1 -18.56 24.02 18.50
N ARG A 2 -17.55 24.84 18.66
CA ARG A 2 -16.22 24.50 18.20
C ARG A 2 -15.65 23.51 19.21
N HIS A 3 -15.46 22.26 18.80
CA HIS A 3 -14.71 21.30 19.60
C HIS A 3 -13.25 21.78 19.68
N ALA A 4 -12.65 21.72 20.86
CA ALA A 4 -11.25 22.08 21.05
C ALA A 4 -10.30 21.25 20.17
N ASP A 5 -10.72 20.06 19.77
CA ASP A 5 -9.95 19.08 19.00
C ASP A 5 -10.13 19.23 17.48
N ALA A 6 -11.14 19.99 17.02
CA ALA A 6 -11.37 20.23 15.62
C ALA A 6 -10.29 21.15 15.04
N PHE A 7 -9.63 20.71 13.98
CA PHE A 7 -8.53 21.44 13.34
C PHE A 7 -8.87 21.96 11.95
N HIS A 8 -9.78 21.27 11.26
CA HIS A 8 -10.23 21.62 9.92
C HIS A 8 -11.76 21.72 9.83
N VAL A 9 -12.21 22.53 8.89
CA VAL A 9 -13.54 22.43 8.26
C VAL A 9 -13.33 21.86 6.89
N PHE A 10 -14.04 20.79 6.54
CA PHE A 10 -13.96 20.15 5.23
C PHE A 10 -15.32 19.65 4.78
N TYR A 11 -15.42 19.28 3.53
CA TYR A 11 -16.62 18.70 2.95
C TYR A 11 -16.29 17.42 2.18
N ARG A 12 -17.24 16.50 2.13
CA ARG A 12 -17.17 15.35 1.24
C ARG A 12 -17.31 15.82 -0.20
N ILE A 13 -16.30 15.55 -1.03
CA ILE A 13 -16.33 15.94 -2.46
C ILE A 13 -17.37 15.09 -3.18
N PRO A 14 -18.45 15.67 -3.74
CA PRO A 14 -19.47 14.91 -4.48
C PRO A 14 -18.92 14.36 -5.80
N ALA A 15 -19.50 13.26 -6.27
CA ALA A 15 -19.09 12.57 -7.49
C ALA A 15 -19.14 13.44 -8.75
N ASP A 16 -20.01 14.44 -8.80
CA ASP A 16 -20.23 15.36 -9.91
C ASP A 16 -19.43 16.67 -9.81
N ARG A 17 -18.48 16.74 -8.86
CA ARG A 17 -17.67 17.94 -8.63
C ARG A 17 -16.19 17.66 -8.91
N GLU A 18 -15.51 18.67 -9.44
CA GLU A 18 -14.05 18.64 -9.57
C GLU A 18 -13.38 18.48 -8.22
N ILE A 19 -12.23 17.80 -8.19
CA ILE A 19 -11.37 17.77 -7.00
C ILE A 19 -10.69 19.13 -6.88
N PRO A 20 -10.93 19.88 -5.80
CA PRO A 20 -10.26 21.15 -5.59
C PRO A 20 -8.79 20.92 -5.30
N MET A 21 -7.93 21.71 -5.95
CA MET A 21 -6.49 21.59 -5.85
C MET A 21 -5.87 22.85 -5.25
N SER A 22 -4.93 22.66 -4.35
CA SER A 22 -4.07 23.74 -3.84
C SER A 22 -2.63 23.23 -3.74
N GLU A 23 -1.67 24.04 -4.18
CA GLU A 23 -0.26 23.67 -4.22
C GLU A 23 0.02 22.29 -4.88
N GLY A 24 -0.80 21.90 -5.88
CA GLY A 24 -0.68 20.64 -6.60
C GLY A 24 -1.17 19.40 -5.85
N ARG A 25 -2.01 19.59 -4.84
CA ARG A 25 -2.63 18.49 -4.05
C ARG A 25 -4.13 18.74 -3.84
N PRO A 26 -4.96 17.69 -3.64
CA PRO A 26 -6.34 17.83 -3.22
C PRO A 26 -6.46 18.69 -1.96
N CYS A 27 -7.35 19.69 -2.00
CA CYS A 27 -7.55 20.62 -0.88
C CYS A 27 -9.05 20.97 -0.74
N PHE A 28 -9.80 20.10 -0.10
CA PHE A 28 -11.23 20.21 0.17
C PHE A 28 -11.53 20.67 1.59
N TRP A 29 -10.56 21.28 2.24
CA TRP A 29 -10.57 21.67 3.63
C TRP A 29 -10.01 23.08 3.82
N GLN A 30 -10.38 23.69 4.94
CA GLN A 30 -9.80 24.94 5.43
C GLN A 30 -9.46 24.76 6.90
N ARG A 31 -8.32 25.32 7.32
CA ARG A 31 -7.94 25.28 8.72
C ARG A 31 -8.85 26.15 9.56
N LEU A 32 -9.29 25.63 10.70
CA LEU A 32 -10.06 26.39 11.66
C LEU A 32 -9.24 27.53 12.25
N SER A 33 -9.83 28.70 12.35
CA SER A 33 -9.26 29.89 12.98
C SER A 33 -10.17 30.41 14.07
N LYS A 34 -9.60 30.87 15.19
CA LYS A 34 -10.36 31.48 16.29
C LYS A 34 -11.06 32.79 15.88
N THR A 35 -10.57 33.44 14.82
CA THR A 35 -11.07 34.75 14.33
C THR A 35 -11.95 34.65 13.10
N GLN A 36 -12.04 33.49 12.45
CA GLN A 36 -12.83 33.30 11.23
C GLN A 36 -14.20 32.68 11.60
N GLU A 37 -15.28 33.34 11.19
CA GLU A 37 -16.64 32.92 11.50
C GLU A 37 -17.30 32.14 10.35
N ARG A 38 -16.81 32.32 9.12
CA ARG A 38 -17.38 31.71 7.92
C ARG A 38 -16.31 31.03 7.07
N TYR A 39 -16.64 29.84 6.56
CA TYR A 39 -15.79 29.03 5.68
C TYR A 39 -16.57 28.73 4.41
N ASP A 40 -16.16 29.29 3.29
CA ASP A 40 -16.81 29.10 2.00
C ASP A 40 -15.99 28.16 1.12
N PHE A 41 -16.68 27.21 0.48
CA PHE A 41 -16.07 26.26 -0.47
C PHE A 41 -16.70 26.46 -1.86
N VAL A 42 -15.86 26.53 -2.88
CA VAL A 42 -16.29 26.59 -4.27
C VAL A 42 -16.32 25.20 -4.86
N LEU A 43 -17.51 24.72 -5.23
CA LEU A 43 -17.73 23.39 -5.80
C LEU A 43 -17.88 23.52 -7.33
N MET A 44 -16.77 23.35 -8.06
CA MET A 44 -16.79 23.37 -9.52
C MET A 44 -17.42 22.08 -10.06
N PRO A 45 -18.42 22.18 -10.98
CA PRO A 45 -19.00 20.98 -11.57
C PRO A 45 -18.01 20.31 -12.53
N GLN A 46 -18.03 18.97 -12.55
CA GLN A 46 -17.36 18.21 -13.62
C GLN A 46 -18.08 18.40 -14.96
N GLN A 47 -17.36 18.27 -16.07
CA GLN A 47 -17.98 18.31 -17.41
C GLN A 47 -18.89 17.10 -17.64
N ALA A 48 -18.50 15.93 -17.08
CA ALA A 48 -19.30 14.70 -17.07
C ALA A 48 -18.98 13.92 -15.77
N VAL A 49 -19.95 13.15 -15.28
CA VAL A 49 -19.73 12.23 -14.15
C VAL A 49 -18.82 11.10 -14.62
N GLU A 50 -17.73 10.87 -13.89
CA GLU A 50 -16.77 9.82 -14.14
C GLU A 50 -17.29 8.51 -13.55
N THR A 51 -17.81 7.63 -14.38
CA THR A 51 -18.28 6.28 -13.96
C THR A 51 -17.14 5.28 -13.92
N ASP A 52 -16.09 5.53 -14.70
CA ASP A 52 -14.94 4.68 -14.86
C ASP A 52 -13.68 5.50 -14.59
N PHE A 53 -12.85 5.01 -13.70
CA PHE A 53 -11.60 5.66 -13.33
C PHE A 53 -10.61 4.65 -12.75
N LYS A 54 -9.37 5.06 -12.55
CA LYS A 54 -8.35 4.23 -11.93
C LYS A 54 -7.88 4.82 -10.61
N LEU A 55 -7.58 3.94 -9.66
CA LEU A 55 -7.00 4.30 -8.39
C LEU A 55 -5.61 3.69 -8.24
N VAL A 56 -4.62 4.51 -7.95
CA VAL A 56 -3.25 4.10 -7.66
C VAL A 56 -3.02 4.19 -6.16
N CYS A 57 -2.68 3.06 -5.53
CA CYS A 57 -2.41 2.97 -4.10
C CYS A 57 -0.91 2.87 -3.83
N ILE A 58 -0.36 3.82 -3.08
CA ILE A 58 1.08 3.95 -2.81
C ILE A 58 1.29 3.77 -1.31
N ALA A 59 1.89 2.66 -0.89
CA ALA A 59 2.13 2.37 0.51
C ALA A 59 3.57 2.70 0.93
N ASP A 60 3.74 3.21 2.13
CA ASP A 60 5.00 3.25 2.86
C ASP A 60 6.19 3.86 2.08
N PRO A 61 6.14 5.13 1.65
CA PRO A 61 7.30 5.81 1.12
C PRO A 61 8.44 5.94 2.14
N GLN A 62 8.15 6.10 3.40
CA GLN A 62 9.05 6.09 4.57
C GLN A 62 10.38 6.79 4.36
N VAL A 63 10.34 8.01 3.82
CA VAL A 63 11.53 8.81 3.59
C VAL A 63 12.08 9.33 4.93
N GLN A 64 13.34 8.96 5.25
CA GLN A 64 14.00 9.35 6.49
C GLN A 64 15.06 10.43 6.29
N LYS A 65 15.72 10.45 5.13
CA LYS A 65 16.88 11.28 4.82
C LYS A 65 16.94 11.65 3.35
N ASP A 66 17.83 12.56 3.01
CA ASP A 66 17.96 13.08 1.64
C ASP A 66 18.24 12.00 0.60
N THR A 67 18.99 10.95 0.95
CA THR A 67 19.25 9.84 0.01
C THR A 67 17.99 9.02 -0.28
N ASP A 68 17.10 8.85 0.69
CA ASP A 68 15.84 8.15 0.50
C ASP A 68 14.88 9.01 -0.35
N LEU A 69 14.85 10.32 -0.07
CA LEU A 69 14.10 11.27 -0.87
C LEU A 69 14.60 11.32 -2.32
N ALA A 70 15.91 11.27 -2.52
CA ALA A 70 16.51 11.23 -3.85
C ALA A 70 16.03 9.98 -4.61
N ARG A 71 16.09 8.80 -3.99
CA ARG A 71 15.63 7.54 -4.58
C ARG A 71 14.12 7.57 -4.87
N PHE A 72 13.30 8.09 -3.96
CA PHE A 72 11.87 8.25 -4.22
C PHE A 72 11.61 9.12 -5.45
N LYS A 73 12.33 10.23 -5.58
CA LYS A 73 12.21 11.15 -6.73
C LYS A 73 12.80 10.61 -8.04
N GLU A 74 13.82 9.78 -7.98
CA GLU A 74 14.55 9.26 -9.15
C GLU A 74 14.04 7.89 -9.61
N GLU A 75 13.47 7.10 -8.70
CA GLU A 75 13.00 5.74 -8.99
C GLU A 75 11.47 5.65 -9.02
N SER A 76 10.79 6.02 -7.92
CA SER A 76 9.35 5.79 -7.76
C SER A 76 8.50 6.82 -8.48
N VAL A 77 8.78 8.11 -8.32
CA VAL A 77 7.98 9.18 -8.94
C VAL A 77 7.99 9.11 -10.46
N PRO A 78 9.14 8.94 -11.14
CA PRO A 78 9.17 8.79 -12.60
C PRO A 78 8.45 7.54 -13.10
N ASP A 79 8.58 6.41 -12.40
CA ASP A 79 7.88 5.17 -12.77
C ASP A 79 6.37 5.33 -12.65
N ILE A 80 5.87 5.87 -11.53
CA ILE A 80 4.45 6.13 -11.33
C ILE A 80 3.92 7.06 -12.43
N ARG A 81 4.62 8.19 -12.66
CA ARG A 81 4.22 9.17 -13.69
C ARG A 81 4.18 8.57 -15.08
N ALA A 82 5.22 7.81 -15.46
CA ALA A 82 5.28 7.15 -16.75
C ALA A 82 4.15 6.14 -16.90
N HIS A 83 3.95 5.28 -15.90
CA HIS A 83 2.88 4.29 -15.93
C HIS A 83 1.48 4.93 -16.00
N VAL A 84 1.21 5.92 -15.15
CA VAL A 84 -0.07 6.66 -15.14
C VAL A 84 -0.35 7.29 -16.51
N SER A 85 0.67 7.81 -17.20
CA SER A 85 0.49 8.41 -18.54
C SER A 85 0.07 7.41 -19.62
N THR A 86 0.21 6.11 -19.37
CA THR A 86 -0.26 5.02 -20.26
C THR A 86 -1.68 4.55 -19.98
N LEU A 87 -2.27 4.98 -18.86
CA LEU A 87 -3.60 4.57 -18.45
C LEU A 87 -4.66 5.45 -19.13
N GLU A 88 -5.74 4.82 -19.60
CA GLU A 88 -6.86 5.53 -20.21
C GLU A 88 -7.86 6.01 -19.15
N GLY A 89 -8.43 7.19 -19.37
CA GLY A 89 -9.45 7.79 -18.48
C GLY A 89 -8.85 8.51 -17.26
N PRO A 90 -9.70 8.95 -16.33
CA PRO A 90 -9.28 9.61 -15.10
C PRO A 90 -8.47 8.68 -14.20
N VAL A 91 -7.38 9.21 -13.62
CA VAL A 91 -6.53 8.47 -12.67
C VAL A 91 -6.36 9.29 -11.41
N TYR A 92 -6.64 8.67 -10.27
CA TYR A 92 -6.47 9.24 -8.94
C TYR A 92 -5.46 8.41 -8.15
N GLY A 93 -4.84 9.01 -7.16
CA GLY A 93 -3.93 8.32 -6.26
C GLY A 93 -4.32 8.49 -4.80
N ILE A 94 -3.92 7.52 -3.99
CA ILE A 94 -3.97 7.61 -2.54
C ILE A 94 -2.73 6.98 -1.93
N THR A 95 -2.09 7.67 -0.98
CA THR A 95 -1.08 7.02 -0.15
C THR A 95 -1.75 6.22 0.96
N LEU A 96 -1.08 5.18 1.43
CA LEU A 96 -1.58 4.32 2.51
C LEU A 96 -0.75 4.48 3.79
N GLY A 97 -0.34 5.72 4.07
CA GLY A 97 0.40 6.08 5.28
C GLY A 97 1.90 5.86 5.19
N ASP A 98 2.57 6.20 6.30
CA ASP A 98 4.03 6.15 6.47
C ASP A 98 4.77 6.87 5.33
N ILE A 99 4.38 8.12 5.09
CA ILE A 99 4.97 8.98 4.06
C ILE A 99 6.43 9.28 4.43
N ILE A 100 6.67 9.53 5.71
CA ILE A 100 8.00 9.75 6.28
C ILE A 100 8.33 8.68 7.32
N PHE A 101 9.58 8.69 7.80
CA PHE A 101 10.02 7.81 8.88
C PHE A 101 10.35 8.63 10.13
N ASN A 102 9.42 8.73 11.07
CA ASN A 102 9.53 9.40 12.36
C ASN A 102 9.88 10.90 12.30
N GLU A 103 8.88 11.75 12.27
CA GLU A 103 9.07 13.18 12.46
C GLU A 103 9.18 13.52 13.96
N LYS A 104 10.18 14.34 14.32
CA LYS A 104 10.31 14.90 15.66
C LYS A 104 10.01 16.40 15.59
N ALA A 105 9.08 16.88 16.40
CA ALA A 105 8.66 18.27 16.43
C ALA A 105 9.81 19.28 16.65
N LYS A 106 10.93 18.84 17.21
CA LYS A 106 12.09 19.69 17.54
C LYS A 106 13.33 19.42 16.70
N ASP A 107 13.31 18.40 15.84
CA ASP A 107 14.47 18.06 15.02
C ASP A 107 14.31 18.67 13.62
N VAL A 108 14.78 19.92 13.50
CA VAL A 108 14.78 20.63 12.21
C VAL A 108 15.68 20.00 11.14
N THR A 109 16.51 19.02 11.50
CA THR A 109 17.43 18.35 10.55
C THR A 109 16.81 17.17 9.83
N ASN A 110 15.69 16.63 10.33
CA ASN A 110 14.99 15.47 9.75
C ASN A 110 13.55 15.79 9.32
N GLN A 111 13.29 17.00 8.89
CA GLN A 111 11.97 17.39 8.39
C GLN A 111 11.77 16.93 6.95
N MET A 112 11.41 15.66 6.77
CA MET A 112 11.16 15.10 5.44
C MET A 112 9.75 15.38 4.92
N MET A 113 8.79 15.73 5.76
CA MET A 113 7.39 16.01 5.36
C MET A 113 7.28 17.12 4.30
N PRO A 114 7.92 18.30 4.44
CA PRO A 114 7.86 19.33 3.40
C PRO A 114 8.46 18.90 2.06
N PRO A 115 9.67 18.35 1.96
CA PRO A 115 10.27 18.02 0.66
C PRO A 115 9.59 16.81 -0.02
N ILE A 116 9.14 15.80 0.71
CA ILE A 116 8.39 14.70 0.08
C ILE A 116 7.02 15.16 -0.41
N ALA A 117 6.34 16.04 0.31
CA ALA A 117 5.09 16.64 -0.15
C ALA A 117 5.24 17.44 -1.45
N LEU A 118 6.43 18.01 -1.72
CA LEU A 118 6.72 18.63 -3.02
C LEU A 118 6.85 17.57 -4.12
N ALA A 119 7.52 16.46 -3.86
CA ALA A 119 7.66 15.35 -4.81
C ALA A 119 6.32 14.65 -5.13
N MET A 120 5.35 14.75 -4.23
CA MET A 120 3.99 14.19 -4.38
C MET A 120 2.98 15.14 -5.02
N ARG A 121 3.39 16.30 -5.54
CA ARG A 121 2.49 17.19 -6.29
C ARG A 121 2.06 16.54 -7.60
N GLU A 122 0.86 16.87 -8.07
CA GLU A 122 0.35 16.41 -9.38
C GLU A 122 1.33 16.70 -10.53
N SER A 123 2.00 17.86 -10.51
CA SER A 123 3.02 18.23 -11.52
C SER A 123 4.23 17.30 -11.54
N GLU A 124 4.54 16.64 -10.41
CA GLU A 124 5.68 15.75 -10.27
C GLU A 124 5.29 14.29 -10.53
N ILE A 125 4.29 13.82 -9.79
CA ILE A 125 3.89 12.39 -9.79
C ILE A 125 2.83 12.05 -10.85
N GLY A 126 2.16 13.06 -11.43
CA GLY A 126 1.13 12.87 -12.45
C GLY A 126 -0.26 12.47 -11.92
N LEU A 127 -0.48 12.56 -10.61
CA LEU A 127 -1.71 12.13 -9.93
C LEU A 127 -2.28 13.24 -9.04
N LYS A 128 -3.61 13.34 -8.98
CA LYS A 128 -4.30 13.98 -7.86
C LYS A 128 -4.24 13.00 -6.69
N LEU A 129 -3.25 13.19 -5.81
CA LEU A 129 -2.85 12.23 -4.79
C LEU A 129 -3.41 12.61 -3.42
N PHE A 130 -4.36 11.83 -2.93
CA PHE A 130 -4.89 11.89 -1.58
C PHE A 130 -3.93 11.21 -0.59
N GLN A 131 -4.09 11.50 0.72
CA GLN A 131 -3.14 11.03 1.72
C GLN A 131 -3.87 10.33 2.87
N VAL A 132 -3.38 9.16 3.26
CA VAL A 132 -3.68 8.51 4.53
C VAL A 132 -2.49 8.72 5.45
N MET A 133 -2.73 8.86 6.74
CA MET A 133 -1.69 8.97 7.76
C MET A 133 -1.26 7.60 8.23
N GLY A 134 0.05 7.40 8.50
CA GLY A 134 0.60 6.20 9.11
C GLY A 134 1.25 6.47 10.46
N ASN A 135 1.72 5.42 11.14
CA ASN A 135 2.30 5.55 12.47
C ASN A 135 3.60 6.36 12.49
N HIS A 136 4.40 6.29 11.44
CA HIS A 136 5.62 7.08 11.32
C HIS A 136 5.39 8.55 10.92
N ASP A 137 4.19 8.90 10.46
CA ASP A 137 3.79 10.28 10.17
C ASP A 137 3.39 11.06 11.42
N ASN A 138 3.22 10.38 12.56
CA ASN A 138 2.98 10.99 13.84
C ASN A 138 4.22 11.72 14.37
N CYS A 139 4.01 12.87 14.98
CA CYS A 139 5.07 13.53 15.74
C CYS A 139 5.41 12.71 16.99
N MET A 140 6.64 12.23 17.06
CA MET A 140 7.09 11.35 18.14
C MET A 140 7.26 12.04 19.51
N THR A 141 7.23 13.38 19.53
CA THR A 141 7.33 14.17 20.75
C THR A 141 6.34 15.32 20.73
N PRO A 142 5.04 15.03 20.61
CA PRO A 142 4.03 16.08 20.49
C PRO A 142 3.92 16.85 21.80
N THR A 143 3.52 18.12 21.69
CA THR A 143 3.18 18.95 22.82
C THR A 143 1.70 19.17 22.84
N VAL A 144 1.02 18.69 23.88
CA VAL A 144 -0.41 18.98 24.09
C VAL A 144 -0.58 20.47 24.38
N THR A 145 -1.49 21.10 23.64
CA THR A 145 -1.76 22.54 23.69
C THR A 145 -3.27 22.80 23.73
N ASP A 146 -3.67 24.05 23.75
CA ASP A 146 -5.09 24.45 23.59
C ASP A 146 -5.68 24.06 22.21
N GLU A 147 -4.81 23.70 21.24
CA GLU A 147 -5.22 23.27 19.89
C GLU A 147 -5.32 21.73 19.78
N SER A 148 -4.93 21.00 20.81
CA SER A 148 -5.05 19.54 20.91
C SER A 148 -5.31 19.14 22.35
N SER A 149 -6.35 18.36 22.60
CA SER A 149 -6.77 18.00 23.95
C SER A 149 -6.02 16.77 24.50
N ASN A 150 -5.34 16.01 23.67
CA ASN A 150 -4.62 14.81 24.07
C ASN A 150 -3.37 14.58 23.21
N PHE A 151 -2.62 13.55 23.58
CA PHE A 151 -1.33 13.19 22.97
C PHE A 151 -1.51 12.71 21.52
N ASP A 152 -2.50 11.91 21.25
CA ASP A 152 -2.83 11.39 19.92
C ASP A 152 -3.14 12.52 18.94
N LEU A 153 -4.07 13.41 19.29
CA LEU A 153 -4.39 14.57 18.48
C LEU A 153 -3.19 15.51 18.26
N ALA A 154 -2.34 15.67 19.28
CA ALA A 154 -1.13 16.47 19.17
C ALA A 154 -0.12 15.82 18.21
N GLY A 155 -0.03 14.49 18.20
CA GLY A 155 0.90 13.73 17.37
C GLY A 155 0.67 13.90 15.87
N ARG A 156 -0.59 13.98 15.45
CA ARG A 156 -0.96 14.08 14.01
C ARG A 156 -0.94 15.50 13.45
N ARG A 157 -0.70 16.54 14.26
CA ARG A 157 -0.79 17.94 13.81
C ARG A 157 0.13 18.28 12.64
N ASN A 158 1.34 17.73 12.57
CA ASN A 158 2.26 18.01 11.46
C ASN A 158 1.72 17.48 10.13
N PHE A 159 1.14 16.29 10.14
CA PHE A 159 0.43 15.74 8.98
C PHE A 159 -0.76 16.61 8.60
N GLU A 160 -1.61 16.95 9.55
CA GLU A 160 -2.80 17.79 9.34
C GLU A 160 -2.47 19.18 8.79
N TYR A 161 -1.35 19.79 9.23
CA TYR A 161 -0.87 21.05 8.68
C TYR A 161 -0.51 20.95 7.20
N LYS A 162 -0.01 19.80 6.76
CA LYS A 162 0.53 19.60 5.42
C LYS A 162 -0.49 19.04 4.44
N PHE A 163 -1.29 18.09 4.89
CA PHE A 163 -2.15 17.29 4.02
C PHE A 163 -3.64 17.46 4.29
N GLY A 164 -4.03 18.06 5.43
CA GLY A 164 -5.43 18.23 5.80
C GLY A 164 -5.94 17.18 6.76
N PRO A 165 -7.26 16.96 6.82
CA PRO A 165 -7.87 16.05 7.78
C PRO A 165 -7.37 14.62 7.60
N CYS A 166 -7.20 13.89 8.72
CA CYS A 166 -6.79 12.49 8.71
C CYS A 166 -7.98 11.57 8.40
N ASP A 167 -9.19 11.97 8.82
CA ASP A 167 -10.44 11.25 8.56
C ASP A 167 -11.29 12.06 7.57
N TYR A 168 -11.55 11.48 6.38
CA TYR A 168 -12.34 12.13 5.34
C TYR A 168 -12.89 11.13 4.32
N SER A 169 -13.84 11.57 3.50
CA SER A 169 -14.37 10.80 2.39
C SER A 169 -14.60 11.65 1.16
N PHE A 170 -14.69 11.01 0.00
CA PHE A 170 -15.06 11.62 -1.27
C PHE A 170 -15.71 10.60 -2.20
N ASP A 171 -16.51 11.09 -3.15
CA ASP A 171 -17.16 10.25 -4.14
C ASP A 171 -16.53 10.44 -5.53
N ARG A 172 -16.43 9.33 -6.30
CA ARG A 172 -16.20 9.34 -7.74
C ARG A 172 -17.11 8.30 -8.41
N GLY A 173 -17.95 8.76 -9.35
CA GLY A 173 -18.96 7.89 -9.94
C GLY A 173 -19.80 7.20 -8.87
N ASN A 174 -19.84 5.88 -8.95
CA ASN A 174 -20.52 5.02 -7.97
C ASN A 174 -19.57 4.45 -6.91
N ALA A 175 -18.39 5.00 -6.77
CA ALA A 175 -17.48 4.66 -5.68
C ALA A 175 -17.50 5.73 -4.59
N HIS A 176 -17.50 5.27 -3.34
CA HIS A 176 -17.32 6.07 -2.13
C HIS A 176 -15.98 5.68 -1.50
N ILE A 177 -15.05 6.63 -1.46
CA ILE A 177 -13.71 6.42 -0.95
C ILE A 177 -13.61 7.08 0.43
N VAL A 178 -13.20 6.29 1.42
CA VAL A 178 -13.01 6.73 2.81
C VAL A 178 -11.54 6.57 3.17
N ALA A 179 -10.95 7.59 3.74
CA ALA A 179 -9.61 7.55 4.34
C ALA A 179 -9.73 7.83 5.83
N MET A 180 -9.14 6.97 6.65
CA MET A 180 -9.17 7.13 8.11
C MET A 180 -7.79 6.88 8.72
N ASP A 181 -7.50 7.65 9.75
CA ASP A 181 -6.38 7.41 10.66
C ASP A 181 -6.75 6.27 11.61
N ASP A 182 -6.02 5.17 11.52
CA ASP A 182 -6.19 3.99 12.37
C ASP A 182 -5.01 3.77 13.32
N VAL A 183 -4.24 4.82 13.59
CA VAL A 183 -3.11 4.82 14.51
C VAL A 183 -3.45 5.62 15.76
N LEU A 184 -3.49 4.97 16.91
CA LEU A 184 -3.77 5.59 18.20
C LEU A 184 -2.49 5.64 19.03
N LEU A 185 -1.99 6.85 19.32
CA LEU A 185 -0.88 7.03 20.25
C LEU A 185 -1.37 6.89 21.69
N THR A 186 -0.93 5.85 22.37
CA THR A 186 -1.50 5.43 23.65
C THR A 186 -0.72 5.91 24.88
N ASP A 187 0.54 6.37 24.73
CA ASP A 187 1.37 6.71 25.87
C ASP A 187 2.06 8.08 25.76
N GLU A 188 2.04 8.80 26.87
CA GLU A 188 2.79 10.04 27.10
C GLU A 188 4.32 9.84 27.19
N LYS A 189 4.80 8.60 27.23
CA LYS A 189 6.24 8.28 27.39
C LYS A 189 7.09 8.41 26.16
N HIS A 190 6.50 8.84 25.03
CA HIS A 190 7.22 9.23 23.82
C HIS A 190 8.03 8.11 23.15
N ASN A 191 7.61 6.87 23.28
CA ASN A 191 8.19 5.78 22.53
C ASN A 191 7.48 5.66 21.16
N PRO A 192 8.19 5.79 20.04
CA PRO A 192 7.61 5.67 18.70
C PRO A 192 6.95 4.32 18.41
N SER A 193 7.19 3.34 19.25
CA SER A 193 6.58 2.01 19.15
C SER A 193 5.30 1.86 19.99
N ASP A 194 4.92 2.89 20.77
CA ASP A 194 3.75 2.82 21.65
C ASP A 194 2.53 3.41 20.96
N TYR A 195 2.05 2.71 19.95
CA TYR A 195 0.77 2.96 19.29
C TYR A 195 -0.03 1.66 19.21
N GLU A 196 -1.33 1.81 19.07
CA GLU A 196 -2.24 0.71 18.79
C GLU A 196 -2.98 0.97 17.48
N GLY A 197 -3.26 -0.10 16.71
CA GLY A 197 -4.11 0.00 15.55
C GLY A 197 -5.59 0.02 15.95
N GLY A 198 -6.39 0.93 15.43
CA GLY A 198 -7.81 0.99 15.71
C GLY A 198 -8.41 2.38 15.57
N PHE A 199 -9.64 2.54 16.03
CA PHE A 199 -10.42 3.76 15.86
C PHE A 199 -11.03 4.19 17.18
N THR A 200 -11.05 5.49 17.45
CA THR A 200 -11.80 6.08 18.56
C THR A 200 -13.32 5.96 18.35
N ASP A 201 -14.11 6.04 19.42
CA ASP A 201 -15.57 6.05 19.30
C ASP A 201 -16.08 7.23 18.46
N ALA A 202 -15.38 8.36 18.50
CA ALA A 202 -15.72 9.54 17.68
C ALA A 202 -15.50 9.27 16.17
N GLN A 203 -14.44 8.58 15.80
CA GLN A 203 -14.19 8.17 14.42
C GLN A 203 -15.22 7.15 13.94
N VAL A 204 -15.59 6.18 14.79
CA VAL A 204 -16.65 5.21 14.46
C VAL A 204 -17.98 5.90 14.23
N GLU A 205 -18.34 6.87 15.08
CA GLU A 205 -19.58 7.61 14.91
C GLU A 205 -19.55 8.49 13.65
N TRP A 206 -18.42 9.13 13.35
CA TRP A 206 -18.24 9.86 12.10
C TRP A 206 -18.42 8.94 10.89
N LEU A 207 -17.77 7.78 10.88
CA LEU A 207 -17.90 6.80 9.80
C LEU A 207 -19.34 6.30 9.64
N ARG A 208 -20.03 6.02 10.76
CA ARG A 208 -21.44 5.62 10.74
C ARG A 208 -22.33 6.68 10.08
N GLN A 209 -22.13 7.95 10.42
CA GLN A 209 -22.87 9.05 9.83
C GLN A 209 -22.55 9.22 8.34
N ASP A 210 -21.30 9.15 7.96
CA ASP A 210 -20.87 9.25 6.57
C ASP A 210 -21.47 8.12 5.71
N LEU A 211 -21.31 6.87 6.15
CA LEU A 211 -21.84 5.68 5.45
C LEU A 211 -23.37 5.64 5.43
N SER A 212 -24.06 6.28 6.39
CA SER A 212 -25.54 6.36 6.38
C SER A 212 -26.10 7.14 5.18
N LEU A 213 -25.28 7.96 4.55
CA LEU A 213 -25.62 8.77 3.38
C LEU A 213 -25.20 8.09 2.05
N VAL A 214 -24.66 6.87 2.12
CA VAL A 214 -24.15 6.14 0.96
C VAL A 214 -25.09 4.99 0.63
N PRO A 215 -25.61 4.90 -0.61
CA PRO A 215 -26.38 3.73 -1.06
C PRO A 215 -25.59 2.43 -0.94
N LYS A 216 -26.24 1.35 -0.52
CA LYS A 216 -25.57 0.08 -0.22
C LYS A 216 -24.96 -0.62 -1.46
N GLU A 217 -25.48 -0.32 -2.64
CA GLU A 217 -25.00 -0.80 -3.93
C GLU A 217 -23.75 -0.06 -4.45
N LYS A 218 -23.33 1.02 -3.79
CA LYS A 218 -22.07 1.69 -4.14
C LYS A 218 -20.85 0.83 -3.75
N LEU A 219 -19.80 0.94 -4.53
CA LEU A 219 -18.49 0.47 -4.13
C LEU A 219 -17.96 1.32 -2.97
N VAL A 220 -17.57 0.68 -1.87
CA VAL A 220 -16.85 1.34 -0.78
C VAL A 220 -15.38 0.94 -0.83
N ILE A 221 -14.50 1.93 -0.97
CA ILE A 221 -13.05 1.76 -0.85
C ILE A 221 -12.61 2.40 0.46
N PHE A 222 -12.21 1.57 1.42
CA PHE A 222 -11.81 2.00 2.75
C PHE A 222 -10.28 1.96 2.87
N CYS A 223 -9.66 3.13 3.02
CA CYS A 223 -8.21 3.30 3.01
C CYS A 223 -7.71 3.60 4.42
N VAL A 224 -6.81 2.78 4.92
CA VAL A 224 -6.18 2.88 6.23
C VAL A 224 -4.68 2.58 6.12
N HIS A 225 -3.95 2.80 7.18
CA HIS A 225 -2.54 2.43 7.21
C HIS A 225 -2.35 1.00 7.71
N ILE A 226 -2.84 0.68 8.91
CA ILE A 226 -2.69 -0.64 9.51
C ILE A 226 -3.78 -1.57 8.97
N PRO A 227 -3.44 -2.75 8.43
CA PRO A 227 -4.45 -3.69 7.93
C PRO A 227 -5.48 -4.04 8.99
N LEU A 228 -6.77 -3.97 8.66
CA LEU A 228 -7.84 -4.27 9.61
C LEU A 228 -7.76 -5.70 10.15
N ARG A 229 -7.25 -6.64 9.36
CA ARG A 229 -7.01 -8.01 9.84
C ARG A 229 -5.96 -8.09 10.95
N ASN A 230 -4.99 -7.15 10.98
CA ASN A 230 -3.89 -7.11 11.93
C ASN A 230 -4.18 -6.21 13.14
N ALA A 231 -5.10 -5.28 13.01
CA ALA A 231 -5.49 -4.43 14.12
C ALA A 231 -6.12 -5.28 15.23
N THR A 232 -5.50 -5.27 16.39
CA THR A 232 -5.93 -6.11 17.53
C THR A 232 -6.87 -5.39 18.48
N SER A 233 -7.11 -4.10 18.26
CA SER A 233 -7.65 -3.21 19.28
C SER A 233 -8.91 -2.45 18.87
N PHE A 234 -9.07 -1.29 19.36
CA PHE A 234 -10.29 -0.48 19.45
C PHE A 234 -11.15 -0.45 18.19
N ASN A 235 -12.42 -0.87 18.34
CA ASN A 235 -13.48 -0.67 17.37
C ASN A 235 -13.29 -1.33 15.99
N ARG A 236 -12.25 -2.14 15.78
CA ARG A 236 -12.01 -2.84 14.51
C ARG A 236 -13.25 -3.61 14.03
N GLU A 237 -13.82 -4.45 14.90
CA GLU A 237 -14.97 -5.28 14.53
C GLU A 237 -16.21 -4.40 14.23
N THR A 238 -16.37 -3.29 14.94
CA THR A 238 -17.46 -2.34 14.69
C THR A 238 -17.31 -1.72 13.30
N VAL A 239 -16.10 -1.28 12.92
CA VAL A 239 -15.83 -0.74 11.59
C VAL A 239 -16.03 -1.81 10.51
N ARG A 240 -15.50 -3.02 10.70
CA ARG A 240 -15.73 -4.13 9.76
C ARG A 240 -17.21 -4.44 9.56
N ASN A 241 -18.00 -4.42 10.62
CA ASN A 241 -19.43 -4.67 10.53
C ASN A 241 -20.18 -3.55 9.80
N LEU A 242 -19.78 -2.28 9.95
CA LEU A 242 -20.32 -1.18 9.19
C LEU A 242 -20.01 -1.33 7.68
N LEU A 243 -18.80 -1.72 7.36
CA LEU A 243 -18.39 -1.95 5.97
C LEU A 243 -19.14 -3.14 5.34
N LYS A 244 -19.33 -4.24 6.07
CA LYS A 244 -20.07 -5.44 5.60
C LYS A 244 -21.55 -5.19 5.28
N GLU A 245 -22.07 -4.02 5.58
CA GLU A 245 -23.43 -3.62 5.17
C GLU A 245 -23.54 -3.23 3.68
N PHE A 246 -22.42 -3.13 2.96
CA PHE A 246 -22.35 -2.75 1.55
C PHE A 246 -22.08 -3.97 0.66
N ASP A 247 -22.60 -3.93 -0.57
CA ASP A 247 -22.52 -5.05 -1.52
C ASP A 247 -21.10 -5.25 -2.07
N ASN A 248 -20.30 -4.18 -2.15
CA ASN A 248 -18.94 -4.21 -2.70
C ASN A 248 -18.00 -3.39 -1.81
N VAL A 249 -17.07 -4.05 -1.15
CA VAL A 249 -16.13 -3.42 -0.22
C VAL A 249 -14.71 -3.88 -0.49
N HIS A 250 -13.82 -2.89 -0.66
CA HIS A 250 -12.39 -3.11 -0.71
C HIS A 250 -11.68 -2.27 0.35
N ILE A 251 -10.80 -2.88 1.10
CA ILE A 251 -9.95 -2.24 2.10
C ILE A 251 -8.55 -2.16 1.53
N MET A 252 -7.95 -0.95 1.56
CA MET A 252 -6.59 -0.69 1.08
C MET A 252 -5.72 -0.36 2.28
N ALA A 253 -4.64 -1.11 2.48
CA ALA A 253 -3.74 -0.93 3.63
C ALA A 253 -2.27 -1.06 3.23
N GLY A 254 -1.38 -0.50 4.06
CA GLY A 254 0.08 -0.56 3.98
C GLY A 254 0.71 -1.19 5.21
N HIS A 255 1.66 -0.48 5.84
CA HIS A 255 2.26 -0.76 7.16
C HIS A 255 3.19 -1.97 7.22
N THR A 256 2.85 -3.07 6.60
CA THR A 256 3.48 -4.36 6.85
C THR A 256 4.77 -4.59 6.05
N HIS A 257 5.01 -3.79 5.01
CA HIS A 257 6.12 -3.95 4.06
C HIS A 257 6.15 -5.35 3.41
N TYR A 258 4.99 -5.93 3.20
CA TYR A 258 4.80 -7.12 2.37
C TYR A 258 3.45 -7.05 1.64
N ALA A 259 3.33 -7.75 0.53
CA ALA A 259 2.09 -7.83 -0.23
C ALA A 259 1.21 -8.96 0.30
N GLN A 260 -0.09 -8.71 0.44
CA GLN A 260 -1.06 -9.74 0.77
C GLN A 260 -2.46 -9.33 0.34
N ASN A 261 -3.20 -10.23 -0.30
CA ASN A 261 -4.62 -10.07 -0.55
C ASN A 261 -5.40 -11.08 0.28
N TYR A 262 -6.38 -10.59 1.01
CA TYR A 262 -7.16 -11.38 1.95
C TYR A 262 -8.65 -11.16 1.73
N ILE A 263 -9.44 -12.24 1.78
CA ILE A 263 -10.88 -12.19 1.56
C ILE A 263 -11.61 -12.63 2.83
N ASP A 264 -12.47 -11.76 3.38
CA ASP A 264 -13.34 -12.08 4.52
C ASP A 264 -14.80 -11.90 4.11
N GLY A 265 -15.48 -13.03 3.81
CA GLY A 265 -16.80 -12.99 3.19
C GLY A 265 -16.73 -12.36 1.80
N ASP A 266 -17.38 -11.21 1.62
CA ASP A 266 -17.40 -10.42 0.39
C ASP A 266 -16.48 -9.19 0.46
N VAL A 267 -15.75 -9.01 1.57
CA VAL A 267 -14.80 -7.92 1.76
C VAL A 267 -13.42 -8.34 1.31
N TYR A 268 -12.85 -7.60 0.38
CA TYR A 268 -11.46 -7.74 -0.06
C TYR A 268 -10.56 -6.79 0.73
N GLU A 269 -9.48 -7.30 1.31
CA GLU A 269 -8.46 -6.49 1.97
C GLU A 269 -7.13 -6.64 1.22
N HIS A 270 -6.65 -5.53 0.64
CA HIS A 270 -5.41 -5.42 -0.11
C HIS A 270 -4.34 -4.78 0.76
N ILE A 271 -3.35 -5.56 1.13
CA ILE A 271 -2.17 -5.10 1.85
C ILE A 271 -1.05 -4.93 0.84
N HIS A 272 -0.54 -3.72 0.73
CA HIS A 272 0.42 -3.36 -0.32
C HIS A 272 1.86 -3.52 0.17
N GLY A 273 2.71 -4.03 -0.70
CA GLY A 273 4.15 -3.91 -0.53
C GLY A 273 4.57 -2.43 -0.54
N ALA A 274 5.59 -2.10 0.25
CA ALA A 274 6.08 -0.74 0.41
C ALA A 274 6.79 -0.23 -0.85
N VAL A 275 6.54 1.02 -1.22
CA VAL A 275 7.26 1.68 -2.33
C VAL A 275 8.73 1.89 -2.00
N CYS A 276 9.09 1.93 -0.72
CA CYS A 276 10.48 1.99 -0.25
C CYS A 276 11.20 0.63 -0.26
N GLY A 277 10.50 -0.47 -0.57
CA GLY A 277 11.06 -1.81 -0.39
C GLY A 277 11.45 -2.06 1.08
N ALA A 278 12.63 -2.63 1.32
CA ALA A 278 13.17 -2.78 2.67
C ALA A 278 13.82 -1.47 3.14
N TRP A 279 13.01 -0.45 3.45
CA TRP A 279 13.46 0.85 3.99
C TRP A 279 14.60 1.50 3.19
N TRP A 280 14.44 1.54 1.88
CA TRP A 280 15.42 2.08 0.93
C TRP A 280 16.80 1.39 0.95
N LYS A 281 16.97 0.28 1.67
CA LYS A 281 18.19 -0.53 1.65
C LYS A 281 18.27 -1.41 0.41
N SER A 282 17.13 -1.82 -0.10
CA SER A 282 16.99 -2.60 -1.33
C SER A 282 15.70 -2.19 -2.06
N THR A 283 15.51 -2.74 -3.26
CA THR A 283 14.32 -2.55 -4.10
C THR A 283 13.31 -3.69 -3.97
N ILE A 284 13.43 -4.49 -2.92
CA ILE A 284 12.49 -5.57 -2.58
C ILE A 284 12.01 -5.42 -1.14
N ASN A 285 10.79 -5.85 -0.90
CA ASN A 285 10.20 -5.94 0.42
C ASN A 285 10.72 -7.17 1.18
N VAL A 286 10.39 -7.25 2.46
CA VAL A 286 10.85 -8.36 3.33
C VAL A 286 10.31 -9.74 2.92
N ASP A 287 9.23 -9.78 2.18
CA ASP A 287 8.60 -10.97 1.60
C ASP A 287 9.10 -11.30 0.18
N GLY A 288 10.08 -10.55 -0.33
CA GLY A 288 10.61 -10.68 -1.68
C GLY A 288 9.77 -10.01 -2.78
N THR A 289 8.64 -9.41 -2.46
CA THR A 289 7.87 -8.58 -3.40
C THR A 289 8.73 -7.39 -3.85
N PRO A 290 8.85 -7.09 -5.14
CA PRO A 290 9.51 -5.87 -5.58
C PRO A 290 8.86 -4.64 -4.94
N ASN A 291 9.61 -3.56 -4.72
CA ASN A 291 9.00 -2.29 -4.38
C ASN A 291 8.07 -1.82 -5.51
N GLY A 292 6.94 -1.19 -5.16
CA GLY A 292 5.93 -0.84 -6.17
C GLY A 292 4.64 -0.30 -5.57
N TYR A 293 3.57 -0.40 -6.33
CA TYR A 293 2.27 0.16 -5.97
C TYR A 293 1.12 -0.63 -6.59
N GLY A 294 -0.08 -0.53 -5.99
CA GLY A 294 -1.29 -1.14 -6.53
C GLY A 294 -1.97 -0.25 -7.57
N VAL A 295 -2.57 -0.84 -8.60
CA VAL A 295 -3.39 -0.15 -9.61
C VAL A 295 -4.71 -0.88 -9.74
N TYR A 296 -5.81 -0.13 -9.63
CA TYR A 296 -7.17 -0.65 -9.58
C TYR A 296 -8.02 0.02 -10.65
N ASP A 297 -8.67 -0.78 -11.49
CA ASP A 297 -9.62 -0.32 -12.51
C ASP A 297 -11.04 -0.35 -11.94
N ILE A 298 -11.64 0.81 -11.73
CA ILE A 298 -12.99 0.95 -11.20
C ILE A 298 -13.96 1.22 -12.35
N SER A 299 -15.05 0.45 -12.41
CA SER A 299 -16.15 0.68 -13.35
C SER A 299 -17.48 0.54 -12.62
N GLY A 300 -18.29 1.59 -12.67
CA GLY A 300 -19.54 1.66 -11.92
C GLY A 300 -19.32 1.44 -10.41
N SER A 301 -19.91 0.39 -9.87
CA SER A 301 -19.83 0.02 -8.44
C SER A 301 -18.85 -1.14 -8.17
N LYS A 302 -17.87 -1.39 -9.05
CA LYS A 302 -16.95 -2.53 -8.91
C LYS A 302 -15.52 -2.17 -9.25
N ILE A 303 -14.60 -2.92 -8.65
CA ILE A 303 -13.23 -3.02 -9.13
C ILE A 303 -13.20 -4.19 -10.13
N GLU A 304 -13.06 -3.87 -11.43
CA GLU A 304 -13.11 -4.85 -12.50
C GLU A 304 -11.76 -5.50 -12.78
N ASN A 305 -10.66 -4.87 -12.33
CA ASN A 305 -9.31 -5.38 -12.47
C ASN A 305 -8.38 -4.69 -11.48
N TRP A 306 -7.34 -5.40 -11.04
CA TRP A 306 -6.21 -4.82 -10.32
C TRP A 306 -4.94 -5.59 -10.57
N TYR A 307 -3.82 -4.92 -10.38
CA TYR A 307 -2.49 -5.52 -10.42
C TYR A 307 -1.51 -4.73 -9.53
N TYR A 308 -0.49 -5.40 -9.09
CA TYR A 308 0.66 -4.75 -8.48
C TYR A 308 1.65 -4.32 -9.57
N LYS A 309 2.06 -3.05 -9.59
CA LYS A 309 3.05 -2.52 -10.53
C LYS A 309 4.41 -2.41 -9.82
N PRO A 310 5.34 -3.32 -10.08
CA PRO A 310 6.70 -3.19 -9.56
C PRO A 310 7.38 -1.93 -10.12
N THR A 311 8.06 -1.16 -9.25
CA THR A 311 8.83 0.01 -9.68
C THR A 311 9.92 -0.41 -10.66
N ARG A 312 10.01 0.28 -11.81
CA ARG A 312 11.01 0.06 -12.87
C ARG A 312 10.92 -1.30 -13.57
N LEU A 313 9.90 -2.11 -13.30
CA LEU A 313 9.66 -3.41 -13.93
C LEU A 313 8.29 -3.41 -14.62
N SER A 314 8.11 -4.35 -15.55
CA SER A 314 6.82 -4.54 -16.22
C SER A 314 5.72 -4.89 -15.21
N LYS A 315 4.49 -4.40 -15.43
CA LYS A 315 3.29 -4.83 -14.70
C LYS A 315 2.99 -6.33 -14.85
N ASP A 316 3.60 -7.00 -15.82
CA ASP A 316 3.45 -8.44 -16.02
C ASP A 316 4.44 -9.27 -15.20
N PHE A 317 5.40 -8.63 -14.53
CA PHE A 317 6.30 -9.29 -13.59
C PHE A 317 5.60 -9.46 -12.24
N GLN A 318 4.91 -10.60 -12.09
CA GLN A 318 4.09 -10.90 -10.91
C GLN A 318 4.58 -12.12 -10.13
N ILE A 319 5.62 -12.80 -10.61
CA ILE A 319 6.07 -14.09 -10.08
C ILE A 319 7.59 -14.13 -10.01
N ARG A 320 8.12 -14.71 -8.93
CA ARG A 320 9.49 -15.22 -8.87
C ARG A 320 9.44 -16.69 -8.46
N MET A 321 10.09 -17.55 -9.25
CA MET A 321 10.10 -18.98 -9.01
C MET A 321 11.53 -19.51 -8.98
N TYR A 322 11.79 -20.43 -8.06
CA TYR A 322 13.08 -21.12 -7.93
C TYR A 322 12.88 -22.58 -7.49
N ARG A 323 13.91 -23.40 -7.74
CA ARG A 323 13.94 -24.78 -7.21
C ARG A 323 14.32 -24.75 -5.74
N GLY A 324 13.83 -25.74 -4.97
CA GLY A 324 14.35 -26.06 -3.66
C GLY A 324 15.84 -26.34 -3.67
N GLU A 325 16.52 -26.12 -2.56
CA GLU A 325 17.98 -26.24 -2.41
C GLU A 325 18.81 -25.29 -3.30
N THR A 326 18.18 -24.30 -3.95
CA THR A 326 18.90 -23.27 -4.70
C THR A 326 19.79 -22.47 -3.74
N THR A 327 21.09 -22.37 -4.09
CA THR A 327 22.03 -21.51 -3.36
C THR A 327 22.04 -20.14 -4.03
N PHE A 328 21.69 -19.11 -3.28
CA PHE A 328 21.71 -17.74 -3.76
C PHE A 328 23.06 -17.07 -3.50
N ALA A 329 23.36 -16.01 -4.25
CA ALA A 329 24.57 -15.22 -4.05
C ALA A 329 24.67 -14.66 -2.62
N GLY A 330 25.89 -14.30 -2.19
CA GLY A 330 26.16 -13.86 -0.81
C GLY A 330 26.40 -14.99 0.19
N GLY A 331 26.34 -16.25 -0.25
CA GLY A 331 26.65 -17.41 0.58
C GLY A 331 25.61 -17.78 1.62
N TYR A 332 24.48 -17.08 1.65
CA TYR A 332 23.35 -17.43 2.51
C TYR A 332 22.68 -18.69 1.94
N LYS A 333 22.76 -19.79 2.67
CA LYS A 333 22.15 -21.06 2.27
C LYS A 333 20.79 -21.19 2.88
N PHE A 334 19.77 -21.13 2.06
CA PHE A 334 18.44 -21.53 2.41
C PHE A 334 18.18 -22.92 1.87
N THR A 335 18.20 -23.91 2.75
CA THR A 335 17.74 -25.26 2.43
C THR A 335 16.46 -25.47 3.21
N TYR A 336 15.32 -25.11 2.63
CA TYR A 336 14.07 -25.38 3.30
C TYR A 336 13.05 -26.14 2.47
N THR A 337 13.37 -26.43 1.22
CA THR A 337 12.62 -27.33 0.35
C THR A 337 13.54 -28.37 -0.28
N ALA A 338 12.96 -29.50 -0.68
CA ALA A 338 13.71 -30.57 -1.36
C ALA A 338 14.11 -30.15 -2.79
N SER A 339 15.18 -30.74 -3.33
CA SER A 339 15.71 -30.43 -4.68
C SER A 339 14.71 -30.75 -5.81
N ASP A 340 13.76 -31.63 -5.57
CA ASP A 340 12.68 -31.99 -6.49
C ASP A 340 11.41 -31.14 -6.29
N GLU A 341 11.51 -30.04 -5.54
CA GLU A 341 10.43 -29.12 -5.30
C GLU A 341 10.69 -27.78 -5.95
N ILE A 342 9.63 -27.10 -6.39
CA ILE A 342 9.65 -25.72 -6.84
C ILE A 342 8.82 -24.86 -5.92
N VAL A 343 9.27 -23.62 -5.73
CA VAL A 343 8.62 -22.59 -4.92
C VAL A 343 8.38 -21.38 -5.81
N ALA A 344 7.16 -20.85 -5.77
CA ALA A 344 6.81 -19.61 -6.44
C ALA A 344 6.30 -18.58 -5.42
N ASN A 345 6.88 -17.39 -5.45
CA ASN A 345 6.36 -16.19 -4.80
C ASN A 345 5.47 -15.46 -5.80
N ILE A 346 4.17 -15.34 -5.48
CA ILE A 346 3.17 -14.68 -6.34
C ILE A 346 2.49 -13.58 -5.53
N TRP A 347 3.14 -12.43 -5.42
CA TRP A 347 2.84 -11.38 -4.47
C TRP A 347 1.46 -10.73 -4.59
N ASN A 348 0.82 -10.76 -5.77
CA ASN A 348 -0.53 -10.23 -5.94
C ASN A 348 -1.64 -11.29 -5.78
N SER A 349 -1.28 -12.53 -5.37
CA SER A 349 -2.25 -13.61 -5.23
C SER A 349 -3.09 -13.48 -3.96
N ASP A 350 -4.35 -13.93 -4.04
CA ASP A 350 -5.26 -14.10 -2.91
C ASP A 350 -5.39 -15.57 -2.49
N ASP A 351 -6.16 -15.83 -1.47
CA ASP A 351 -6.33 -17.16 -0.87
C ASP A 351 -7.43 -18.01 -1.54
N ARG A 352 -8.13 -17.51 -2.57
CA ARG A 352 -9.31 -18.20 -3.13
C ARG A 352 -9.32 -18.32 -4.66
N ASN A 353 -8.86 -17.29 -5.38
CA ASN A 353 -9.21 -17.12 -6.78
C ASN A 353 -8.05 -17.37 -7.75
N TRP A 354 -6.85 -17.59 -7.25
CA TRP A 354 -5.69 -17.86 -8.08
C TRP A 354 -5.49 -19.35 -8.33
N LYS A 355 -5.16 -19.68 -9.59
CA LYS A 355 -4.82 -21.04 -10.01
C LYS A 355 -3.42 -21.06 -10.59
N VAL A 356 -2.54 -21.94 -10.09
CA VAL A 356 -1.16 -22.03 -10.52
C VAL A 356 -0.86 -23.42 -11.08
N GLU A 357 -0.77 -23.52 -12.39
CA GLU A 357 -0.53 -24.76 -13.13
C GLU A 357 0.96 -24.97 -13.37
N VAL A 358 1.41 -26.22 -13.26
CA VAL A 358 2.82 -26.64 -13.49
C VAL A 358 2.92 -27.44 -14.77
N TYR A 359 3.92 -27.09 -15.57
CA TYR A 359 4.29 -27.76 -16.79
C TYR A 359 5.73 -28.26 -16.70
N GLU A 360 5.94 -29.58 -16.84
CA GLU A 360 7.23 -30.23 -16.91
C GLU A 360 7.47 -30.67 -18.35
N ASN A 361 8.58 -30.22 -18.95
CA ASN A 361 8.92 -30.48 -20.36
C ASN A 361 7.74 -30.15 -21.33
N GLY A 362 7.02 -29.06 -21.05
CA GLY A 362 5.89 -28.59 -21.87
C GLY A 362 4.55 -29.29 -21.61
N ASN A 363 4.50 -30.32 -20.77
CA ASN A 363 3.26 -31.04 -20.43
C ASN A 363 2.75 -30.61 -19.07
N LYS A 364 1.44 -30.33 -18.96
CA LYS A 364 0.80 -30.08 -17.65
C LYS A 364 0.92 -31.30 -16.76
N THR A 365 1.53 -31.13 -15.60
CA THR A 365 1.77 -32.23 -14.64
C THR A 365 0.98 -32.08 -13.34
N GLY A 366 0.52 -30.86 -13.01
CA GLY A 366 -0.26 -30.62 -11.82
C GLY A 366 -0.55 -29.15 -11.57
N GLU A 367 -0.90 -28.84 -10.32
CA GLU A 367 -1.14 -27.50 -9.82
C GLU A 367 -0.38 -27.31 -8.52
N MET A 368 0.16 -26.13 -8.28
CA MET A 368 0.86 -25.78 -7.05
C MET A 368 -0.11 -25.61 -5.89
N THR A 369 0.34 -25.93 -4.70
CA THR A 369 -0.38 -25.71 -3.44
C THR A 369 0.11 -24.42 -2.78
N ARG A 370 -0.83 -23.59 -2.33
CA ARG A 370 -0.51 -22.38 -1.57
C ARG A 370 -0.14 -22.76 -0.13
N GLU A 371 1.03 -22.34 0.30
CA GLU A 371 1.58 -22.63 1.63
C GLU A 371 2.35 -21.42 2.16
N LYS A 372 2.32 -21.22 3.49
CA LYS A 372 3.14 -20.19 4.11
C LYS A 372 4.62 -20.52 3.99
N SER A 373 5.39 -19.58 3.48
CA SER A 373 6.80 -19.79 3.20
C SER A 373 7.61 -18.52 3.39
N LEU A 374 8.90 -18.70 3.67
CA LEU A 374 9.88 -17.64 3.60
C LEU A 374 10.28 -17.44 2.13
N ASP A 375 10.51 -16.19 1.71
CA ASP A 375 11.19 -15.96 0.44
C ASP A 375 12.70 -16.20 0.58
N ALA A 376 13.15 -17.36 0.15
CA ALA A 376 14.58 -17.73 0.23
C ALA A 376 15.46 -16.80 -0.62
N TRP A 377 14.95 -16.29 -1.74
CA TRP A 377 15.66 -15.34 -2.60
C TRP A 377 15.83 -13.99 -1.91
N GLY A 378 14.75 -13.40 -1.39
CA GLY A 378 14.79 -12.11 -0.67
C GLY A 378 15.59 -12.18 0.62
N ALA A 379 15.41 -13.25 1.41
CA ALA A 379 16.17 -13.46 2.63
C ALA A 379 17.67 -13.67 2.34
N GLY A 380 17.99 -14.40 1.28
CA GLY A 380 19.38 -14.58 0.81
C GLY A 380 20.04 -13.23 0.48
N TYR A 381 19.34 -12.33 -0.18
CA TYR A 381 19.83 -10.99 -0.46
C TYR A 381 19.96 -10.13 0.81
N HIS A 382 18.90 -9.99 1.56
CA HIS A 382 18.91 -9.10 2.73
C HIS A 382 19.92 -9.56 3.80
N VAL A 383 19.92 -10.84 4.13
CA VAL A 383 20.80 -11.36 5.19
C VAL A 383 22.20 -11.71 4.64
N GLY A 384 22.25 -12.36 3.48
CA GLY A 384 23.52 -12.82 2.91
C GLY A 384 24.35 -11.71 2.28
N VAL A 385 23.74 -10.81 1.50
CA VAL A 385 24.44 -9.74 0.79
C VAL A 385 24.48 -8.46 1.63
N LEU A 386 23.33 -8.02 2.15
CA LEU A 386 23.23 -6.75 2.88
C LEU A 386 23.53 -6.86 4.37
N SER A 387 23.76 -8.06 4.90
CA SER A 387 24.00 -8.29 6.34
C SER A 387 22.88 -7.76 7.24
N ALA A 388 21.63 -7.78 6.76
CA ALA A 388 20.48 -7.40 7.55
C ALA A 388 20.23 -8.37 8.71
N ASN A 389 19.50 -7.93 9.74
CA ASN A 389 19.18 -8.79 10.87
C ASN A 389 18.35 -10.00 10.42
N PRO A 390 18.83 -11.26 10.64
CA PRO A 390 18.08 -12.46 10.26
C PRO A 390 16.71 -12.57 10.92
N ASP A 391 16.52 -12.00 12.12
CA ASP A 391 15.24 -12.09 12.83
C ASP A 391 14.14 -11.29 12.14
N SER A 392 14.47 -10.19 11.49
CA SER A 392 13.51 -9.36 10.76
C SER A 392 13.42 -9.66 9.26
N HIS A 393 14.46 -10.26 8.65
CA HIS A 393 14.53 -10.44 7.20
C HIS A 393 14.72 -11.90 6.76
N GLY A 394 14.86 -12.83 7.67
CA GLY A 394 15.26 -14.21 7.35
C GLY A 394 14.43 -15.31 8.00
N LYS A 395 13.34 -15.01 8.68
CA LYS A 395 12.56 -16.02 9.42
C LYS A 395 11.05 -15.92 9.21
N THR A 396 10.52 -14.76 8.82
CA THR A 396 9.06 -14.58 8.67
C THR A 396 8.56 -15.29 7.44
N THR A 397 7.45 -15.99 7.59
CA THR A 397 6.76 -16.68 6.49
C THR A 397 5.53 -15.90 6.07
N TYR A 398 5.25 -15.89 4.77
CA TYR A 398 4.16 -15.17 4.13
C TYR A 398 3.26 -16.14 3.37
N ASP A 399 2.01 -15.81 3.13
CA ASP A 399 0.99 -16.74 2.64
C ASP A 399 0.72 -16.66 1.12
N HIS A 400 1.49 -15.88 0.38
CA HIS A 400 1.39 -15.78 -1.08
C HIS A 400 2.42 -16.65 -1.82
N PHE A 401 2.88 -17.73 -1.17
CA PHE A 401 3.80 -18.72 -1.74
C PHE A 401 3.06 -19.96 -2.21
N TYR A 402 3.61 -20.60 -3.23
CA TYR A 402 3.09 -21.83 -3.82
C TYR A 402 4.20 -22.85 -3.96
N HIS A 403 3.88 -24.10 -3.63
CA HIS A 403 4.79 -25.23 -3.63
C HIS A 403 4.32 -26.33 -4.56
N TYR A 404 5.24 -27.01 -5.22
CA TYR A 404 4.93 -28.18 -6.02
C TYR A 404 6.12 -29.14 -6.05
N LYS A 405 5.83 -30.44 -5.83
CA LYS A 405 6.82 -31.51 -5.97
C LYS A 405 6.83 -32.01 -7.41
N LEU A 406 7.98 -31.83 -8.09
CA LEU A 406 8.17 -32.25 -9.47
C LEU A 406 8.05 -33.77 -9.61
N LYS A 407 7.48 -34.22 -10.72
CA LYS A 407 7.48 -35.65 -11.13
C LYS A 407 8.84 -36.06 -11.67
N ASP A 408 9.51 -35.13 -12.34
CA ASP A 408 10.90 -35.26 -12.81
C ASP A 408 11.73 -34.07 -12.30
N ALA A 409 12.62 -34.33 -11.36
CA ALA A 409 13.51 -33.30 -10.77
C ALA A 409 14.41 -32.63 -11.81
N LYS A 410 14.58 -33.21 -13.02
CA LYS A 410 15.42 -32.68 -14.09
C LYS A 410 14.60 -31.98 -15.20
N ALA A 411 13.28 -31.98 -15.11
CA ALA A 411 12.43 -31.36 -16.12
C ALA A 411 12.72 -29.87 -16.29
N ALA A 412 12.53 -29.36 -17.51
CA ALA A 412 12.34 -27.95 -17.74
C ALA A 412 10.95 -27.56 -17.19
N VAL A 413 10.91 -26.59 -16.30
CA VAL A 413 9.69 -26.23 -15.56
C VAL A 413 9.21 -24.84 -15.95
N GLU A 414 7.92 -24.75 -16.27
CA GLU A 414 7.16 -23.52 -16.46
C GLU A 414 5.94 -23.55 -15.54
N ILE A 415 5.60 -22.43 -14.92
CA ILE A 415 4.30 -22.26 -14.25
C ILE A 415 3.43 -21.24 -14.99
N ARG A 416 2.13 -21.45 -14.92
CA ARG A 416 1.10 -20.51 -15.39
C ARG A 416 0.18 -20.20 -14.26
N ALA A 417 0.26 -18.96 -13.77
CA ALA A 417 -0.60 -18.46 -12.72
C ALA A 417 -1.73 -17.65 -13.34
N THR A 418 -2.96 -18.07 -13.11
CA THR A 418 -4.18 -17.38 -13.59
C THR A 418 -4.78 -16.63 -12.41
N ASP A 419 -4.96 -15.31 -12.56
CA ASP A 419 -5.59 -14.47 -11.56
C ASP A 419 -7.13 -14.57 -11.56
N CYS A 420 -7.77 -13.85 -10.65
CA CYS A 420 -9.23 -13.82 -10.53
C CYS A 420 -9.95 -13.19 -11.73
N PHE A 421 -9.23 -12.53 -12.65
CA PHE A 421 -9.76 -11.94 -13.88
C PHE A 421 -9.50 -12.80 -15.13
N GLY A 422 -8.83 -13.94 -14.95
CA GLY A 422 -8.46 -14.85 -16.03
C GLY A 422 -7.19 -14.48 -16.79
N LYS A 423 -6.43 -13.46 -16.32
CA LYS A 423 -5.14 -13.16 -16.88
C LYS A 423 -4.11 -14.20 -16.45
N VAL A 424 -3.31 -14.67 -17.41
CA VAL A 424 -2.29 -15.68 -17.19
C VAL A 424 -0.90 -15.01 -17.15
N TYR A 425 -0.19 -15.26 -16.08
CA TYR A 425 1.22 -14.91 -15.92
C TYR A 425 2.06 -16.17 -16.03
N THR A 426 3.16 -16.11 -16.78
CA THR A 426 4.02 -17.27 -17.04
C THR A 426 5.42 -17.00 -16.52
N GLN A 427 5.99 -17.97 -15.82
CA GLN A 427 7.37 -17.92 -15.31
C GLN A 427 8.06 -19.26 -15.50
N ASN A 428 9.34 -19.20 -15.91
CA ASN A 428 10.24 -20.33 -15.90
C ASN A 428 11.07 -20.35 -14.62
N VAL A 429 11.45 -21.52 -14.17
CA VAL A 429 12.32 -21.66 -13.01
C VAL A 429 13.69 -21.06 -13.28
N PHE A 430 14.33 -20.46 -12.30
CA PHE A 430 15.71 -20.01 -12.40
C PHE A 430 16.64 -21.20 -12.64
N THR A 431 17.39 -21.15 -13.71
CA THR A 431 18.26 -22.24 -14.18
C THR A 431 19.71 -21.83 -14.23
N THR A 432 20.04 -20.55 -14.13
CA THR A 432 21.39 -20.02 -14.28
C THR A 432 21.90 -19.32 -13.02
N ALA A 433 23.21 -19.29 -12.82
CA ALA A 433 23.82 -18.54 -11.73
C ALA A 433 23.49 -17.02 -11.82
N ALA A 434 23.41 -16.48 -13.04
CA ALA A 434 23.08 -15.08 -13.26
C ALA A 434 21.67 -14.73 -12.74
N GLU A 435 20.71 -15.66 -12.79
CA GLU A 435 19.36 -15.46 -12.26
C GLU A 435 19.30 -15.49 -10.73
N THR A 436 20.31 -16.11 -10.10
CA THR A 436 20.45 -16.19 -8.64
C THR A 436 21.38 -15.13 -8.05
N ASP A 437 22.06 -14.33 -8.89
CA ASP A 437 23.00 -13.27 -8.49
C ASP A 437 22.33 -11.90 -8.21
N TYR A 438 21.03 -11.88 -8.03
CA TYR A 438 20.24 -10.65 -7.72
C TYR A 438 20.39 -9.51 -8.73
N PRO A 439 20.41 -9.74 -10.05
CA PRO A 439 20.60 -8.68 -11.05
C PRO A 439 19.47 -7.66 -11.04
N MET A 440 18.33 -8.02 -10.46
CA MET A 440 17.11 -7.23 -10.41
C MET A 440 16.96 -6.41 -9.12
N VAL A 441 17.92 -6.41 -8.21
CA VAL A 441 17.78 -5.70 -6.92
C VAL A 441 18.45 -4.34 -6.96
N ASP A 442 19.64 -4.25 -7.52
CA ASP A 442 20.42 -3.00 -7.54
C ASP A 442 20.50 -2.37 -8.95
N ASN A 443 20.40 -3.20 -9.99
CA ASN A 443 20.46 -2.78 -11.39
C ASN A 443 19.21 -3.26 -12.13
N TYR A 444 18.08 -2.62 -11.90
CA TYR A 444 16.92 -2.86 -12.75
C TYR A 444 17.26 -2.50 -14.20
N PRO A 445 17.04 -3.39 -15.17
CA PRO A 445 17.05 -2.98 -16.55
C PRO A 445 16.02 -1.85 -16.72
N ALA A 446 16.41 -0.80 -17.41
CA ALA A 446 15.43 0.20 -17.84
C ALA A 446 14.26 -0.53 -18.47
N VAL A 447 13.04 -0.17 -18.07
CA VAL A 447 11.83 -0.71 -18.70
C VAL A 447 11.98 -0.41 -20.18
N ALA A 448 12.13 -1.46 -21.00
CA ALA A 448 11.96 -1.29 -22.43
C ALA A 448 10.50 -0.85 -22.64
N GLU A 449 10.33 0.36 -23.19
CA GLU A 449 9.06 0.93 -23.57
C GLU A 449 8.28 0.02 -24.52
#